data_4a6e9048d5063159c42e0b5be246e357
#
_entry.id   4a6e9048d5063159c42e0b5be246e357
#
_cell.length_a   1.000
_cell.length_b   1.000
_cell.length_c   1.000
_cell.angle_alpha   90.00
_cell.angle_beta   90.00
_cell.angle_gamma   90.00
#
_symmetry.space_group_name_H-M   'P 1'
#
loop_
_entity.id
_entity.type
_entity.pdbx_description
1 polymer ?
#
loop_
_entity_poly.entity_id
_entity_poly.type
_entity_poly.pdbx_seq_one_letter_code
_entity_poly.pdbx_strand_id
1 'polypeptide(L)'
;MENENKVEEVKKENNLPPVTSIIIVIALIIGAVVYTTRFKSQAEVGNSHPARLSAEQQKEIALQDNVELPVKWGNLGVQMTEAGVIDKVQFENLYIQRGGLSEADKKLLEGIDNGNLVINSENSGMILNMLWAFGLANKNPILENGPMMDPKYGGAGNFASTGGWNLAKGSAMDHYSMHKFITLTPEQQALVERVAKNIYRPCCNNSTYFPDCNHGMAMLGLLELMASQGVSEADMYKVALQVNTLWFPNQYAAIKTLVTSQGADWNTVDPKKILGAEYSSATGIQKVMSQIKPQEQKGGTGCGA
;
A
#
# COMPACT_ATOMS: atom_id res chain seq x y z
N MET A 1 -76.10 4.15 31.97
CA MET A 1 -75.48 3.34 33.04
C MET A 1 -74.09 3.00 32.54
N GLU A 2 -73.16 3.82 32.92
CA GLU A 2 -71.73 3.68 32.62
C GLU A 2 -71.10 2.72 33.63
N ASN A 3 -70.27 1.81 33.16
CA ASN A 3 -69.47 0.97 34.03
C ASN A 3 -67.98 1.24 33.60
N GLU A 4 -67.34 2.06 34.42
CA GLU A 4 -65.91 2.27 34.39
C GLU A 4 -65.19 1.06 34.99
N ASN A 5 -64.40 0.34 34.19
CA ASN A 5 -63.44 -0.63 34.67
C ASN A 5 -62.08 0.03 34.82
N LYS A 6 -61.76 0.28 36.12
CA LYS A 6 -60.45 0.73 36.58
C LYS A 6 -59.46 -0.44 36.51
N VAL A 7 -58.48 -0.35 35.68
CA VAL A 7 -57.34 -1.31 35.65
C VAL A 7 -56.28 -0.82 36.61
N GLU A 8 -56.05 -1.57 37.70
CA GLU A 8 -54.94 -1.35 38.61
C GLU A 8 -53.64 -1.84 37.99
N GLU A 9 -52.70 -0.92 37.80
CA GLU A 9 -51.32 -1.19 37.39
C GLU A 9 -50.52 -1.74 38.60
N VAL A 10 -50.20 -3.04 38.58
CA VAL A 10 -49.35 -3.69 39.56
C VAL A 10 -47.89 -3.41 39.17
N LYS A 11 -47.23 -2.49 39.86
CA LYS A 11 -45.76 -2.32 39.80
C LYS A 11 -45.07 -3.54 40.38
N LYS A 12 -44.46 -4.37 39.55
CA LYS A 12 -43.50 -5.40 39.98
C LYS A 12 -42.16 -4.74 40.30
N GLU A 13 -41.88 -4.58 41.60
CA GLU A 13 -40.50 -4.31 42.04
C GLU A 13 -39.65 -5.57 41.86
N ASN A 14 -38.71 -5.53 40.96
CA ASN A 14 -37.70 -6.57 40.78
C ASN A 14 -36.57 -6.36 41.81
N ASN A 15 -36.76 -6.83 43.01
CA ASN A 15 -35.71 -6.95 44.03
C ASN A 15 -34.88 -8.21 43.72
N LEU A 16 -33.74 -8.06 43.04
CA LEU A 16 -32.76 -9.13 42.92
C LEU A 16 -32.09 -9.40 44.28
N PRO A 17 -31.91 -10.65 44.66
CA PRO A 17 -31.30 -10.97 45.95
C PRO A 17 -29.84 -10.49 46.00
N PRO A 18 -29.31 -10.08 47.15
CA PRO A 18 -28.00 -9.46 47.30
C PRO A 18 -26.83 -10.31 46.76
N VAL A 19 -26.99 -11.62 46.71
CA VAL A 19 -25.97 -12.55 46.19
C VAL A 19 -25.81 -12.43 44.67
N THR A 20 -26.89 -12.21 43.91
CA THR A 20 -26.83 -12.01 42.47
C THR A 20 -26.17 -10.69 42.08
N SER A 21 -26.35 -9.64 42.88
CA SER A 21 -25.69 -8.36 42.68
C SER A 21 -24.16 -8.45 42.87
N ILE A 22 -23.69 -9.24 43.82
CA ILE A 22 -22.25 -9.47 44.06
C ILE A 22 -21.62 -10.26 42.89
N ILE A 23 -22.31 -11.27 42.37
CA ILE A 23 -21.80 -12.07 41.25
C ILE A 23 -21.66 -11.20 39.96
N ILE A 24 -22.62 -10.31 39.71
CA ILE A 24 -22.56 -9.40 38.55
C ILE A 24 -21.39 -8.42 38.69
N VAL A 25 -21.14 -7.87 39.88
CA VAL A 25 -20.02 -6.96 40.14
C VAL A 25 -18.67 -7.67 39.94
N ILE A 26 -18.53 -8.90 40.45
CA ILE A 26 -17.31 -9.71 40.28
C ILE A 26 -17.09 -10.05 38.79
N ALA A 27 -18.13 -10.41 38.05
CA ALA A 27 -18.03 -10.69 36.62
C ALA A 27 -17.61 -9.44 35.82
N LEU A 28 -18.09 -8.25 36.15
CA LEU A 28 -17.71 -6.98 35.56
C LEU A 28 -16.26 -6.60 35.85
N ILE A 29 -15.80 -6.84 37.10
CA ILE A 29 -14.39 -6.58 37.46
C ILE A 29 -13.44 -7.54 36.74
N ILE A 30 -13.78 -8.84 36.69
CA ILE A 30 -12.98 -9.83 35.94
C ILE A 30 -12.98 -9.50 34.43
N GLY A 31 -14.13 -9.12 33.90
CA GLY A 31 -14.24 -8.67 32.48
C GLY A 31 -13.38 -7.44 32.18
N ALA A 32 -13.39 -6.45 33.08
CA ALA A 32 -12.58 -5.25 32.98
C ALA A 32 -11.06 -5.54 33.08
N VAL A 33 -10.65 -6.42 34.00
CA VAL A 33 -9.25 -6.84 34.16
C VAL A 33 -8.78 -7.64 32.94
N VAL A 34 -9.57 -8.57 32.43
CA VAL A 34 -9.25 -9.34 31.22
C VAL A 34 -9.21 -8.43 29.98
N TYR A 35 -10.14 -7.47 29.90
CA TYR A 35 -10.16 -6.48 28.82
C TYR A 35 -8.91 -5.59 28.86
N THR A 36 -8.55 -5.03 30.01
CA THR A 36 -7.38 -4.17 30.16
C THR A 36 -6.06 -4.92 29.99
N THR A 37 -5.96 -6.18 30.44
CA THR A 37 -4.75 -7.00 30.21
C THR A 37 -4.62 -7.43 28.75
N ARG A 38 -5.72 -7.79 28.06
CA ARG A 38 -5.68 -8.07 26.61
C ARG A 38 -5.35 -6.83 25.79
N PHE A 39 -5.90 -5.67 26.13
CA PHE A 39 -5.54 -4.42 25.43
C PHE A 39 -4.10 -3.97 25.71
N LYS A 40 -3.60 -4.12 26.95
CA LYS A 40 -2.18 -3.87 27.24
C LYS A 40 -1.25 -4.82 26.50
N SER A 41 -1.59 -6.12 26.43
CA SER A 41 -0.79 -7.09 25.68
C SER A 41 -0.79 -6.83 24.15
N GLN A 42 -1.90 -6.32 23.60
CA GLN A 42 -1.94 -5.90 22.19
C GLN A 42 -1.25 -4.54 21.96
N ALA A 43 -1.25 -3.64 22.92
CA ALA A 43 -0.54 -2.35 22.83
C ALA A 43 0.99 -2.51 22.95
N GLU A 44 1.48 -3.51 23.68
CA GLU A 44 2.93 -3.78 23.81
C GLU A 44 3.48 -4.57 22.61
N VAL A 45 2.66 -5.31 21.85
CA VAL A 45 3.08 -5.98 20.60
C VAL A 45 3.04 -5.02 19.39
N GLY A 46 2.39 -3.84 19.51
CA GLY A 46 2.17 -2.88 18.42
C GLY A 46 3.16 -1.72 18.34
N ASN A 47 4.12 -1.58 19.26
CA ASN A 47 5.03 -0.42 19.30
C ASN A 47 6.51 -0.76 19.12
N SER A 48 6.84 -1.75 18.30
CA SER A 48 8.14 -1.73 17.64
C SER A 48 8.10 -0.67 16.54
N HIS A 49 8.34 0.58 16.87
CA HIS A 49 8.67 1.59 15.88
C HIS A 49 9.85 1.02 15.07
N PRO A 50 9.71 0.92 13.73
CA PRO A 50 10.87 0.56 12.92
C PRO A 50 12.00 1.53 13.27
N ALA A 51 13.21 1.01 13.43
CA ALA A 51 14.36 1.79 13.79
C ALA A 51 14.40 3.05 12.90
N ARG A 52 14.30 4.22 13.53
CA ARG A 52 14.24 5.49 12.80
C ARG A 52 15.58 5.65 12.10
N LEU A 53 15.57 5.76 10.77
CA LEU A 53 16.79 6.01 9.99
C LEU A 53 17.53 7.22 10.54
N SER A 54 18.86 7.16 10.50
CA SER A 54 19.68 8.34 10.81
C SER A 54 19.38 9.47 9.81
N ALA A 55 19.61 10.72 10.22
CA ALA A 55 19.43 11.88 9.34
C ALA A 55 20.25 11.77 8.05
N GLU A 56 21.42 11.11 8.10
CA GLU A 56 22.27 10.82 6.95
C GLU A 56 21.63 9.80 6.00
N GLN A 57 21.08 8.72 6.53
CA GLN A 57 20.37 7.71 5.74
C GLN A 57 19.10 8.30 5.10
N GLN A 58 18.37 9.15 5.83
CA GLN A 58 17.21 9.87 5.28
C GLN A 58 17.63 10.84 4.17
N LYS A 59 18.77 11.51 4.34
CA LYS A 59 19.33 12.41 3.34
C LYS A 59 19.83 11.66 2.09
N GLU A 60 20.45 10.50 2.25
CA GLU A 60 20.93 9.67 1.14
C GLU A 60 19.77 9.07 0.33
N ILE A 61 18.63 8.75 0.98
CA ILE A 61 17.40 8.31 0.32
C ILE A 61 16.71 9.49 -0.38
N ALA A 62 16.72 10.67 0.25
CA ALA A 62 16.20 11.90 -0.36
C ALA A 62 17.04 12.38 -1.57
N LEU A 63 18.28 11.90 -1.68
CA LEU A 63 19.20 12.21 -2.80
C LEU A 63 18.96 11.35 -4.06
N GLN A 64 17.96 10.48 -4.12
CA GLN A 64 17.43 9.98 -5.39
C GLN A 64 16.55 11.06 -6.03
N ASP A 65 17.19 12.17 -6.37
CA ASP A 65 16.57 13.27 -7.08
C ASP A 65 16.14 12.81 -8.47
N ASN A 66 14.83 12.86 -8.75
CA ASN A 66 14.24 12.72 -10.07
C ASN A 66 14.69 11.46 -10.85
N VAL A 67 14.10 10.32 -10.54
CA VAL A 67 14.25 9.10 -11.35
C VAL A 67 13.36 9.21 -12.57
N GLU A 68 13.96 9.38 -13.75
CA GLU A 68 13.25 9.31 -15.01
C GLU A 68 13.02 7.83 -15.38
N LEU A 69 11.74 7.45 -15.47
CA LEU A 69 11.35 6.10 -15.85
C LEU A 69 11.35 5.98 -17.40
N PRO A 70 11.75 4.83 -17.96
CA PRO A 70 11.83 4.64 -19.41
C PRO A 70 10.45 4.40 -20.04
N VAL A 71 9.44 5.17 -19.61
CA VAL A 71 8.06 5.07 -20.08
C VAL A 71 7.43 6.45 -20.22
N LYS A 72 6.82 6.68 -21.37
CA LYS A 72 6.03 7.88 -21.63
C LYS A 72 4.64 7.72 -21.02
N TRP A 73 4.20 8.76 -20.30
CA TRP A 73 2.85 8.81 -19.77
C TRP A 73 1.81 9.19 -20.84
N GLY A 74 2.20 10.03 -21.81
CA GLY A 74 1.32 10.46 -22.89
C GLY A 74 0.08 11.19 -22.37
N ASN A 75 -1.10 10.71 -22.77
CA ASN A 75 -2.39 11.26 -22.37
C ASN A 75 -3.19 10.33 -21.41
N LEU A 76 -2.54 9.39 -20.75
CA LEU A 76 -3.23 8.43 -19.87
C LEU A 76 -4.04 9.11 -18.76
N GLY A 77 -3.54 10.22 -18.19
CA GLY A 77 -4.29 10.98 -17.17
C GLY A 77 -5.62 11.50 -17.72
N VAL A 78 -5.61 12.08 -18.92
CA VAL A 78 -6.81 12.57 -19.60
C VAL A 78 -7.77 11.40 -19.88
N GLN A 79 -7.30 10.28 -20.42
CA GLN A 79 -8.13 9.11 -20.68
C GLN A 79 -8.79 8.57 -19.41
N MET A 80 -8.04 8.50 -18.29
CA MET A 80 -8.58 8.01 -17.01
C MET A 80 -9.59 8.98 -16.40
N THR A 81 -9.40 10.29 -16.52
CA THR A 81 -10.35 11.29 -16.03
C THR A 81 -11.62 11.33 -16.87
N GLU A 82 -11.51 11.24 -18.19
CA GLU A 82 -12.66 11.16 -19.12
C GLU A 82 -13.47 9.89 -18.88
N ALA A 83 -12.81 8.75 -18.71
CA ALA A 83 -13.46 7.47 -18.40
C ALA A 83 -14.05 7.40 -16.98
N GLY A 84 -13.74 8.35 -16.11
CA GLY A 84 -14.20 8.37 -14.72
C GLY A 84 -13.43 7.45 -13.77
N VAL A 85 -12.35 6.82 -14.21
CA VAL A 85 -11.44 6.05 -13.35
C VAL A 85 -10.82 6.95 -12.28
N ILE A 86 -10.56 8.21 -12.64
CA ILE A 86 -10.16 9.27 -11.72
C ILE A 86 -11.25 10.35 -11.75
N ASP A 87 -11.91 10.60 -10.62
CA ASP A 87 -12.62 11.85 -10.41
C ASP A 87 -11.59 12.95 -10.11
N LYS A 88 -11.37 13.82 -11.10
CA LYS A 88 -10.36 14.85 -11.04
C LYS A 88 -10.50 15.74 -9.81
N VAL A 89 -11.73 16.13 -9.46
CA VAL A 89 -11.99 17.02 -8.32
C VAL A 89 -11.64 16.33 -7.00
N GLN A 90 -12.05 15.07 -6.85
CA GLN A 90 -11.70 14.29 -5.65
C GLN A 90 -10.19 14.04 -5.56
N PHE A 91 -9.54 13.75 -6.70
CA PHE A 91 -8.11 13.54 -6.77
C PHE A 91 -7.33 14.80 -6.37
N GLU A 92 -7.65 15.95 -6.93
CA GLU A 92 -7.03 17.24 -6.56
C GLU A 92 -7.25 17.59 -5.08
N ASN A 93 -8.47 17.39 -4.58
CA ASN A 93 -8.82 17.64 -3.18
C ASN A 93 -8.00 16.80 -2.19
N LEU A 94 -7.66 15.54 -2.57
CA LEU A 94 -6.79 14.70 -1.75
C LEU A 94 -5.42 15.35 -1.49
N TYR A 95 -4.92 16.15 -2.44
CA TYR A 95 -3.60 16.78 -2.33
C TYR A 95 -3.63 18.19 -1.78
N ILE A 96 -4.77 18.86 -1.69
CA ILE A 96 -4.87 20.24 -1.17
C ILE A 96 -4.21 20.39 0.22
N GLN A 97 -4.50 19.45 1.14
CA GLN A 97 -3.93 19.47 2.50
C GLN A 97 -2.44 19.11 2.55
N ARG A 98 -1.86 18.69 1.44
CA ARG A 98 -0.46 18.31 1.30
C ARG A 98 0.36 19.31 0.49
N GLY A 99 -0.17 20.53 0.31
CA GLY A 99 0.49 21.58 -0.46
C GLY A 99 0.00 21.71 -1.92
N GLY A 100 -0.99 20.91 -2.31
CA GLY A 100 -1.54 20.87 -3.67
C GLY A 100 -0.69 20.03 -4.63
N LEU A 101 -1.18 19.91 -5.88
CA LEU A 101 -0.42 19.32 -6.97
C LEU A 101 0.49 20.39 -7.60
N SER A 102 1.74 20.05 -7.90
CA SER A 102 2.62 20.89 -8.70
C SER A 102 2.07 21.05 -10.13
N GLU A 103 2.56 22.03 -10.86
CA GLU A 103 2.18 22.19 -12.28
C GLU A 103 2.60 20.98 -13.14
N ALA A 104 3.72 20.31 -12.78
CA ALA A 104 4.13 19.08 -13.44
C ALA A 104 3.15 17.93 -13.15
N ASP A 105 2.67 17.82 -11.91
CA ASP A 105 1.70 16.79 -11.51
C ASP A 105 0.34 17.00 -12.18
N LYS A 106 -0.14 18.25 -12.23
CA LYS A 106 -1.38 18.60 -12.96
C LYS A 106 -1.27 18.25 -14.44
N LYS A 107 -0.09 18.50 -15.04
CA LYS A 107 0.16 18.16 -16.44
C LYS A 107 0.01 16.66 -16.70
N LEU A 108 0.36 15.78 -15.74
CA LEU A 108 0.13 14.35 -15.89
C LEU A 108 -1.37 13.97 -15.92
N LEU A 109 -2.25 14.76 -15.29
CA LEU A 109 -3.71 14.55 -15.33
C LEU A 109 -4.37 15.15 -16.58
N GLU A 110 -3.85 16.26 -17.09
CA GLU A 110 -4.53 17.12 -18.06
C GLU A 110 -3.82 17.19 -19.41
N GLY A 111 -2.55 16.85 -19.44
CA GLY A 111 -1.72 16.96 -20.66
C GLY A 111 -1.93 15.78 -21.61
N ILE A 112 -1.91 16.08 -22.91
CA ILE A 112 -2.09 15.09 -23.97
C ILE A 112 -0.77 14.55 -24.52
N ASP A 113 0.36 15.20 -24.24
CA ASP A 113 1.69 14.83 -24.72
C ASP A 113 2.70 14.91 -23.56
N ASN A 114 2.54 14.02 -22.59
CA ASN A 114 3.48 13.87 -21.50
C ASN A 114 4.63 12.96 -21.92
N GLY A 115 5.86 13.41 -21.65
CA GLY A 115 7.07 12.61 -21.83
C GLY A 115 7.20 11.47 -20.82
N ASN A 116 8.44 11.09 -20.57
CA ASN A 116 8.74 10.07 -19.59
C ASN A 116 8.28 10.47 -18.19
N LEU A 117 7.78 9.49 -17.43
CA LEU A 117 7.43 9.70 -16.02
C LEU A 117 8.70 10.02 -15.22
N VAL A 118 8.64 11.06 -14.41
CA VAL A 118 9.69 11.40 -13.44
C VAL A 118 9.14 11.22 -12.05
N ILE A 119 9.75 10.34 -11.26
CA ILE A 119 9.36 10.04 -9.90
C ILE A 119 10.45 10.47 -8.91
N ASN A 120 10.05 11.05 -7.80
CA ASN A 120 10.92 11.45 -6.69
C ASN A 120 10.20 11.30 -5.33
N SER A 121 10.84 11.66 -4.24
CA SER A 121 10.27 11.56 -2.89
C SER A 121 9.03 12.43 -2.69
N GLU A 122 8.89 13.56 -3.41
CA GLU A 122 7.77 14.49 -3.25
C GLU A 122 6.52 14.02 -3.99
N ASN A 123 6.67 13.50 -5.22
CA ASN A 123 5.55 13.09 -6.06
C ASN A 123 5.26 11.59 -6.05
N SER A 124 6.09 10.76 -5.39
CA SER A 124 5.98 9.30 -5.42
C SER A 124 4.60 8.78 -5.00
N GLY A 125 3.95 9.44 -4.04
CA GLY A 125 2.59 9.08 -3.61
C GLY A 125 1.51 9.43 -4.65
N MET A 126 1.69 10.53 -5.39
CA MET A 126 0.79 10.92 -6.48
C MET A 126 0.96 9.97 -7.67
N ILE A 127 2.19 9.69 -8.08
CA ILE A 127 2.50 8.73 -9.13
C ILE A 127 1.96 7.33 -8.78
N LEU A 128 2.07 6.92 -7.50
CA LEU A 128 1.47 5.67 -7.03
C LEU A 128 -0.04 5.65 -7.30
N ASN A 129 -0.76 6.70 -6.93
CA ASN A 129 -2.21 6.76 -7.14
C ASN A 129 -2.58 6.76 -8.63
N MET A 130 -1.82 7.43 -9.48
CA MET A 130 -2.06 7.43 -10.93
C MET A 130 -1.81 6.05 -11.55
N LEU A 131 -0.72 5.40 -11.17
CA LEU A 131 -0.40 4.03 -11.60
C LEU A 131 -1.39 3.00 -11.02
N TRP A 132 -1.89 3.23 -9.80
CA TRP A 132 -2.94 2.39 -9.21
C TRP A 132 -4.24 2.51 -10.00
N ALA A 133 -4.70 3.72 -10.30
CA ALA A 133 -5.88 3.96 -11.14
C ALA A 133 -5.75 3.26 -12.49
N PHE A 134 -4.60 3.44 -13.14
CA PHE A 134 -4.30 2.81 -14.42
C PHE A 134 -4.29 1.28 -14.34
N GLY A 135 -3.53 0.70 -13.39
CA GLY A 135 -3.42 -0.75 -13.23
C GLY A 135 -4.76 -1.43 -12.87
N LEU A 136 -5.60 -0.76 -12.04
CA LEU A 136 -6.93 -1.25 -11.72
C LEU A 136 -7.84 -1.29 -12.96
N ALA A 137 -7.76 -0.26 -13.80
CA ALA A 137 -8.75 -0.01 -14.84
C ALA A 137 -8.37 -0.60 -16.19
N ASN A 138 -7.06 -0.70 -16.50
CA ASN A 138 -6.61 -1.27 -17.76
C ASN A 138 -6.95 -2.76 -17.84
N LYS A 139 -7.49 -3.18 -18.99
CA LYS A 139 -7.92 -4.57 -19.20
C LYS A 139 -6.72 -5.51 -19.21
N ASN A 140 -6.68 -6.45 -18.25
CA ASN A 140 -5.57 -7.38 -18.11
C ASN A 140 -6.01 -8.77 -17.64
N PRO A 141 -5.56 -9.87 -18.29
CA PRO A 141 -5.84 -11.25 -17.87
C PRO A 141 -5.45 -11.58 -16.42
N ILE A 142 -4.44 -10.90 -15.84
CA ILE A 142 -4.06 -11.09 -14.43
C ILE A 142 -5.23 -10.68 -13.51
N LEU A 143 -5.96 -9.62 -13.84
CA LEU A 143 -7.12 -9.18 -13.09
C LEU A 143 -8.33 -10.07 -13.33
N GLU A 144 -8.51 -10.56 -14.55
CA GLU A 144 -9.70 -11.33 -14.95
C GLU A 144 -9.63 -12.81 -14.54
N ASN A 145 -8.41 -13.38 -14.51
CA ASN A 145 -8.20 -14.83 -14.32
C ASN A 145 -7.12 -15.16 -13.28
N GLY A 146 -6.50 -14.14 -12.68
CA GLY A 146 -5.43 -14.31 -11.70
C GLY A 146 -5.93 -14.63 -10.29
N PRO A 147 -5.02 -14.67 -9.30
CA PRO A 147 -5.31 -15.13 -7.94
C PRO A 147 -6.41 -14.33 -7.21
N MET A 148 -6.64 -13.04 -7.56
CA MET A 148 -7.70 -12.23 -6.95
C MET A 148 -9.10 -12.74 -7.29
N MET A 149 -9.25 -13.50 -8.37
CA MET A 149 -10.52 -14.06 -8.81
C MET A 149 -10.87 -15.42 -8.18
N ASP A 150 -10.00 -15.95 -7.30
CA ASP A 150 -10.30 -17.19 -6.57
C ASP A 150 -11.56 -16.99 -5.71
N PRO A 151 -12.61 -17.83 -5.88
CA PRO A 151 -13.88 -17.71 -5.17
C PRO A 151 -13.80 -17.66 -3.66
N LYS A 152 -12.72 -18.19 -3.06
CA LYS A 152 -12.49 -18.13 -1.61
C LYS A 152 -12.40 -16.71 -1.05
N TYR A 153 -12.09 -15.71 -1.88
CA TYR A 153 -11.99 -14.30 -1.48
C TYR A 153 -13.32 -13.54 -1.58
N GLY A 154 -14.37 -14.15 -2.12
CA GLY A 154 -15.69 -13.53 -2.22
C GLY A 154 -15.79 -12.43 -3.28
N GLY A 155 -14.78 -12.28 -4.14
CA GLY A 155 -14.74 -11.32 -5.24
C GLY A 155 -13.59 -10.31 -5.14
N ALA A 156 -13.17 -9.82 -6.31
CA ALA A 156 -12.05 -8.88 -6.41
C ALA A 156 -12.30 -7.56 -5.66
N GLY A 157 -13.55 -7.12 -5.51
CA GLY A 157 -13.91 -5.88 -4.81
C GLY A 157 -13.58 -5.85 -3.31
N ASN A 158 -13.28 -7.00 -2.71
CA ASN A 158 -12.93 -7.10 -1.29
C ASN A 158 -11.47 -6.72 -0.98
N PHE A 159 -10.64 -6.52 -1.99
CA PHE A 159 -9.24 -6.14 -1.77
C PHE A 159 -9.06 -4.62 -1.66
N ALA A 160 -8.03 -4.21 -0.91
CA ALA A 160 -7.67 -2.80 -0.75
C ALA A 160 -7.30 -2.13 -2.08
N SER A 161 -6.76 -2.90 -3.02
CA SER A 161 -6.39 -2.42 -4.36
C SER A 161 -7.58 -2.12 -5.27
N THR A 162 -8.77 -2.59 -4.93
CA THR A 162 -9.98 -2.46 -5.75
C THR A 162 -11.06 -1.71 -5.00
N GLY A 163 -11.75 -2.32 -4.02
CA GLY A 163 -12.73 -1.62 -3.20
C GLY A 163 -12.18 -0.44 -2.39
N GLY A 164 -10.86 -0.39 -2.19
CA GLY A 164 -10.18 0.75 -1.55
C GLY A 164 -9.94 1.95 -2.48
N TRP A 165 -10.13 1.83 -3.80
CA TRP A 165 -10.03 2.95 -4.73
C TRP A 165 -11.30 3.81 -4.67
N ASN A 166 -11.24 4.90 -3.95
CA ASN A 166 -12.38 5.80 -3.71
C ASN A 166 -12.29 7.13 -4.50
N LEU A 167 -11.38 7.21 -5.46
CA LEU A 167 -11.18 8.40 -6.29
C LEU A 167 -11.79 8.24 -7.69
N ALA A 168 -12.61 7.21 -7.91
CA ALA A 168 -13.36 7.03 -9.15
C ALA A 168 -14.70 7.78 -9.11
N LYS A 169 -15.26 8.06 -10.29
CA LYS A 169 -16.68 8.37 -10.45
C LYS A 169 -17.46 7.07 -10.38
N GLY A 170 -18.33 6.92 -9.38
CA GLY A 170 -19.03 5.67 -9.13
C GLY A 170 -18.19 4.66 -8.33
N SER A 171 -18.40 3.38 -8.59
CA SER A 171 -17.67 2.30 -7.92
C SER A 171 -16.35 2.02 -8.61
N ALA A 172 -15.29 1.74 -7.85
CA ALA A 172 -14.04 1.25 -8.41
C ALA A 172 -14.23 -0.02 -9.27
N MET A 173 -15.20 -0.85 -8.89
CA MET A 173 -15.52 -2.10 -9.63
C MET A 173 -16.18 -1.86 -10.98
N ASP A 174 -16.78 -0.69 -11.22
CA ASP A 174 -17.31 -0.31 -12.54
C ASP A 174 -16.16 -0.10 -13.54
N HIS A 175 -14.95 0.09 -13.04
CA HIS A 175 -13.74 0.32 -13.84
C HIS A 175 -12.76 -0.86 -13.84
N TYR A 176 -12.92 -1.84 -12.94
CA TYR A 176 -11.98 -2.94 -12.74
C TYR A 176 -11.79 -3.77 -14.02
N SER A 177 -10.61 -3.71 -14.63
CA SER A 177 -10.24 -4.39 -15.89
C SER A 177 -11.19 -4.09 -17.09
N MET A 178 -11.80 -2.89 -17.11
CA MET A 178 -12.85 -2.55 -18.10
C MET A 178 -12.33 -1.72 -19.28
N HIS A 179 -11.22 -0.99 -19.11
CA HIS A 179 -10.76 -0.03 -20.10
C HIS A 179 -9.55 -0.57 -20.88
N LYS A 180 -9.47 -0.23 -22.16
CA LYS A 180 -8.34 -0.59 -23.03
C LYS A 180 -7.48 0.65 -23.29
N PHE A 181 -6.89 1.23 -22.23
CA PHE A 181 -5.98 2.36 -22.34
C PHE A 181 -4.72 1.97 -23.10
N ILE A 182 -4.20 0.77 -22.80
CA ILE A 182 -3.17 0.10 -23.59
C ILE A 182 -3.58 -1.34 -23.87
N THR A 183 -3.05 -1.91 -24.94
CA THR A 183 -3.24 -3.33 -25.29
C THR A 183 -1.89 -3.99 -25.42
N LEU A 184 -1.66 -5.07 -24.68
CA LEU A 184 -0.41 -5.85 -24.76
C LEU A 184 -0.54 -6.94 -25.82
N THR A 185 0.57 -7.22 -26.53
CA THR A 185 0.66 -8.45 -27.31
C THR A 185 0.74 -9.66 -26.37
N PRO A 186 0.51 -10.90 -26.86
CA PRO A 186 0.69 -12.10 -26.04
C PRO A 186 2.08 -12.21 -25.41
N GLU A 187 3.13 -11.81 -26.12
CA GLU A 187 4.51 -11.84 -25.65
C GLU A 187 4.75 -10.80 -24.55
N GLN A 188 4.18 -9.59 -24.70
CA GLN A 188 4.24 -8.52 -23.70
C GLN A 188 3.46 -8.93 -22.45
N GLN A 189 2.28 -9.53 -22.59
CA GLN A 189 1.50 -10.04 -21.47
C GLN A 189 2.25 -11.15 -20.73
N ALA A 190 2.86 -12.10 -21.43
CA ALA A 190 3.69 -13.14 -20.84
C ALA A 190 4.90 -12.58 -20.08
N LEU A 191 5.49 -11.48 -20.58
CA LEU A 191 6.57 -10.76 -19.91
C LEU A 191 6.05 -10.13 -18.61
N VAL A 192 4.92 -9.42 -18.63
CA VAL A 192 4.29 -8.83 -17.42
C VAL A 192 4.03 -9.90 -16.37
N GLU A 193 3.42 -11.02 -16.74
CA GLU A 193 3.12 -12.12 -15.81
C GLU A 193 4.38 -12.71 -15.17
N ARG A 194 5.43 -12.93 -15.99
CA ARG A 194 6.69 -13.48 -15.52
C ARG A 194 7.39 -12.55 -14.54
N VAL A 195 7.44 -11.25 -14.86
CA VAL A 195 8.05 -10.23 -14.00
C VAL A 195 7.23 -10.02 -12.73
N ALA A 196 5.91 -9.88 -12.85
CA ALA A 196 4.99 -9.65 -11.74
C ALA A 196 5.07 -10.75 -10.65
N LYS A 197 5.31 -12.02 -11.04
CA LYS A 197 5.46 -13.15 -10.10
C LYS A 197 6.69 -13.03 -9.21
N ASN A 198 7.69 -12.24 -9.59
CA ASN A 198 8.96 -12.10 -8.88
C ASN A 198 9.11 -10.75 -8.15
N ILE A 199 8.17 -9.83 -8.27
CA ILE A 199 8.21 -8.54 -7.58
C ILE A 199 7.27 -8.57 -6.38
N TYR A 200 7.86 -8.49 -5.19
CA TYR A 200 7.15 -8.35 -3.92
C TYR A 200 7.26 -6.92 -3.39
N ARG A 201 6.54 -6.62 -2.31
CA ARG A 201 6.50 -5.32 -1.65
C ARG A 201 6.36 -5.48 -0.13
N PRO A 202 6.99 -4.59 0.67
CA PRO A 202 7.05 -4.70 2.13
C PRO A 202 5.71 -4.69 2.87
N CYS A 203 4.64 -4.20 2.24
CA CYS A 203 3.32 -4.09 2.87
C CYS A 203 2.52 -5.41 2.91
N CYS A 204 2.91 -6.43 2.14
CA CYS A 204 2.17 -7.71 2.08
C CYS A 204 3.07 -8.89 1.65
N ASN A 205 2.53 -10.11 1.69
CA ASN A 205 3.28 -11.32 1.31
C ASN A 205 2.99 -11.80 -0.11
N ASN A 206 2.18 -11.06 -0.87
CA ASN A 206 1.82 -11.42 -2.22
C ASN A 206 2.76 -10.74 -3.24
N SER A 207 3.03 -11.42 -4.35
CA SER A 207 3.74 -10.79 -5.48
C SER A 207 2.80 -9.84 -6.25
N THR A 208 3.36 -9.06 -7.17
CA THR A 208 2.59 -8.17 -8.05
C THR A 208 1.61 -8.93 -8.96
N TYR A 209 1.83 -10.22 -9.19
CA TYR A 209 0.87 -11.10 -9.88
C TYR A 209 -0.43 -11.31 -9.07
N PHE A 210 -0.40 -11.06 -7.77
CA PHE A 210 -1.57 -10.96 -6.90
C PHE A 210 -1.63 -9.51 -6.34
N PRO A 211 -2.18 -8.55 -7.10
CA PRO A 211 -2.11 -7.14 -6.78
C PRO A 211 -3.20 -6.71 -5.77
N ASP A 212 -3.21 -7.32 -4.59
CA ASP A 212 -4.23 -7.17 -3.53
C ASP A 212 -4.18 -5.84 -2.77
N CYS A 213 -3.11 -5.06 -2.91
CA CYS A 213 -2.96 -3.73 -2.31
C CYS A 213 -2.65 -2.65 -3.36
N ASN A 214 -2.80 -1.37 -2.98
CA ASN A 214 -2.53 -0.23 -3.86
C ASN A 214 -1.15 -0.27 -4.52
N HIS A 215 -0.08 -0.56 -3.77
CA HIS A 215 1.28 -0.68 -4.33
C HIS A 215 1.39 -1.83 -5.34
N GLY A 216 0.73 -2.97 -5.07
CA GLY A 216 0.73 -4.08 -6.01
C GLY A 216 0.00 -3.75 -7.30
N MET A 217 -1.13 -3.07 -7.21
CA MET A 217 -1.90 -2.65 -8.37
C MET A 217 -1.17 -1.55 -9.17
N ALA A 218 -0.55 -0.58 -8.46
CA ALA A 218 0.28 0.44 -9.09
C ALA A 218 1.50 -0.15 -9.80
N MET A 219 2.16 -1.14 -9.19
CA MET A 219 3.28 -1.84 -9.80
C MET A 219 2.82 -2.65 -11.02
N LEU A 220 1.66 -3.32 -10.97
CA LEU A 220 1.11 -3.99 -12.14
C LEU A 220 0.91 -3.01 -13.29
N GLY A 221 0.29 -1.86 -13.05
CA GLY A 221 0.13 -0.81 -14.06
C GLY A 221 1.45 -0.33 -14.63
N LEU A 222 2.48 -0.13 -13.80
CA LEU A 222 3.81 0.23 -14.27
C LEU A 222 4.43 -0.86 -15.18
N LEU A 223 4.29 -2.13 -14.80
CA LEU A 223 4.79 -3.26 -15.61
C LEU A 223 4.09 -3.33 -16.96
N GLU A 224 2.77 -3.13 -17.00
CA GLU A 224 2.00 -3.08 -18.24
C GLU A 224 2.48 -1.94 -19.14
N LEU A 225 2.66 -0.74 -18.57
CA LEU A 225 3.13 0.43 -19.30
C LEU A 225 4.53 0.20 -19.87
N MET A 226 5.45 -0.36 -19.06
CA MET A 226 6.81 -0.70 -19.51
C MET A 226 6.80 -1.74 -20.62
N ALA A 227 6.02 -2.82 -20.49
CA ALA A 227 5.94 -3.86 -21.50
C ALA A 227 5.37 -3.34 -22.83
N SER A 228 4.33 -2.49 -22.77
CA SER A 228 3.72 -1.89 -23.96
C SER A 228 4.69 -1.03 -24.76
N GLN A 229 5.68 -0.45 -24.08
CA GLN A 229 6.70 0.42 -24.69
C GLN A 229 8.03 -0.28 -24.95
N GLY A 230 8.08 -1.62 -24.80
CA GLY A 230 9.23 -2.43 -25.19
C GLY A 230 10.41 -2.39 -24.22
N VAL A 231 10.18 -2.02 -22.96
CA VAL A 231 11.21 -2.05 -21.92
C VAL A 231 11.63 -3.51 -21.66
N SER A 232 12.93 -3.74 -21.58
CA SER A 232 13.47 -5.09 -21.35
C SER A 232 13.14 -5.65 -19.97
N GLU A 233 13.08 -6.99 -19.82
CA GLU A 233 12.84 -7.64 -18.51
C GLU A 233 13.86 -7.17 -17.46
N ALA A 234 15.14 -7.06 -17.83
CA ALA A 234 16.19 -6.62 -16.91
C ALA A 234 15.96 -5.18 -16.43
N ASP A 235 15.55 -4.28 -17.34
CA ASP A 235 15.27 -2.89 -16.98
C ASP A 235 13.96 -2.75 -16.21
N MET A 236 12.95 -3.59 -16.47
CA MET A 236 11.72 -3.64 -15.64
C MET A 236 12.04 -3.93 -14.18
N TYR A 237 12.94 -4.87 -13.87
CA TYR A 237 13.37 -5.13 -12.48
C TYR A 237 14.15 -3.96 -11.88
N LYS A 238 15.03 -3.30 -12.65
CA LYS A 238 15.76 -2.10 -12.17
C LYS A 238 14.80 -0.97 -11.81
N VAL A 239 13.88 -0.66 -12.72
CA VAL A 239 12.84 0.37 -12.52
C VAL A 239 11.95 0.02 -11.32
N ALA A 240 11.48 -1.21 -11.21
CA ALA A 240 10.66 -1.65 -10.09
C ALA A 240 11.39 -1.53 -8.74
N LEU A 241 12.72 -1.80 -8.70
CA LEU A 241 13.51 -1.60 -7.49
C LEU A 241 13.61 -0.12 -7.12
N GLN A 242 13.87 0.77 -8.09
CA GLN A 242 13.92 2.21 -7.87
C GLN A 242 12.58 2.74 -7.34
N VAL A 243 11.47 2.36 -7.98
CA VAL A 243 10.12 2.79 -7.59
C VAL A 243 9.74 2.26 -6.20
N ASN A 244 9.98 0.99 -5.92
CA ASN A 244 9.74 0.43 -4.58
C ASN A 244 10.61 1.11 -3.51
N THR A 245 11.84 1.52 -3.83
CA THR A 245 12.70 2.27 -2.89
C THR A 245 12.07 3.63 -2.52
N LEU A 246 11.42 4.30 -3.47
CA LEU A 246 10.70 5.56 -3.21
C LEU A 246 9.39 5.34 -2.45
N TRP A 247 8.68 4.23 -2.70
CA TRP A 247 7.44 3.92 -1.98
C TRP A 247 7.67 3.37 -0.57
N PHE A 248 8.81 2.71 -0.32
CA PHE A 248 9.16 2.06 0.96
C PHE A 248 10.58 2.42 1.41
N PRO A 249 10.90 3.73 1.58
CA PRO A 249 12.28 4.17 1.81
C PRO A 249 12.93 3.53 3.02
N ASN A 250 12.22 3.41 4.14
CA ASN A 250 12.75 2.82 5.37
C ASN A 250 13.09 1.33 5.21
N GLN A 251 12.23 0.59 4.52
CA GLN A 251 12.39 -0.84 4.30
C GLN A 251 13.57 -1.13 3.36
N TYR A 252 13.67 -0.36 2.27
CA TYR A 252 14.78 -0.52 1.33
C TYR A 252 16.12 -0.03 1.88
N ALA A 253 16.13 0.98 2.76
CA ALA A 253 17.34 1.33 3.52
C ALA A 253 17.79 0.20 4.44
N ALA A 254 16.86 -0.49 5.10
CA ALA A 254 17.18 -1.65 5.91
C ALA A 254 17.74 -2.81 5.05
N ILE A 255 17.11 -3.11 3.91
CA ILE A 255 17.62 -4.12 2.97
C ILE A 255 19.03 -3.75 2.50
N LYS A 256 19.25 -2.48 2.09
CA LYS A 256 20.57 -1.98 1.68
C LYS A 256 21.60 -2.18 2.78
N THR A 257 21.28 -1.80 4.03
CA THR A 257 22.15 -1.98 5.19
C THR A 257 22.55 -3.43 5.40
N LEU A 258 21.57 -4.36 5.37
CA LEU A 258 21.84 -5.79 5.53
C LEU A 258 22.75 -6.33 4.42
N VAL A 259 22.39 -6.06 3.17
CA VAL A 259 23.11 -6.56 1.98
C VAL A 259 24.56 -6.03 1.96
N THR A 260 24.74 -4.75 2.28
CA THR A 260 26.08 -4.13 2.37
C THR A 260 26.90 -4.71 3.52
N SER A 261 26.27 -4.99 4.67
CA SER A 261 26.97 -5.62 5.80
C SER A 261 27.43 -7.06 5.50
N GLN A 262 26.81 -7.70 4.53
CA GLN A 262 27.19 -9.02 4.00
C GLN A 262 28.26 -8.96 2.90
N GLY A 263 28.77 -7.76 2.59
CA GLY A 263 29.84 -7.53 1.62
C GLY A 263 29.40 -7.35 0.18
N ALA A 264 28.09 -7.23 -0.09
CA ALA A 264 27.60 -6.92 -1.43
C ALA A 264 27.56 -5.41 -1.68
N ASP A 265 27.85 -4.99 -2.92
CA ASP A 265 27.67 -3.60 -3.36
C ASP A 265 26.23 -3.39 -3.85
N TRP A 266 25.50 -2.47 -3.20
CA TRP A 266 24.13 -2.12 -3.55
C TRP A 266 23.97 -1.70 -5.01
N ASN A 267 24.97 -1.08 -5.60
CA ASN A 267 24.88 -0.61 -6.98
C ASN A 267 24.98 -1.74 -8.01
N THR A 268 25.43 -2.92 -7.60
CA THR A 268 25.62 -4.08 -8.46
C THR A 268 24.75 -5.28 -8.05
N VAL A 269 23.91 -5.15 -7.01
CA VAL A 269 22.99 -6.23 -6.61
C VAL A 269 22.02 -6.56 -7.74
N ASP A 270 21.64 -7.84 -7.84
CA ASP A 270 20.56 -8.26 -8.74
C ASP A 270 19.21 -7.69 -8.28
N PRO A 271 18.57 -6.78 -9.03
CA PRO A 271 17.29 -6.20 -8.66
C PRO A 271 16.19 -7.25 -8.47
N LYS A 272 16.19 -8.31 -9.27
CA LYS A 272 15.23 -9.41 -9.17
C LYS A 272 15.34 -10.13 -7.82
N LYS A 273 16.56 -10.36 -7.32
CA LYS A 273 16.81 -10.96 -6.02
C LYS A 273 16.27 -10.07 -4.89
N ILE A 274 16.58 -8.78 -4.93
CA ILE A 274 16.13 -7.82 -3.91
C ILE A 274 14.61 -7.68 -3.89
N LEU A 275 13.97 -7.64 -5.05
CA LEU A 275 12.51 -7.57 -5.19
C LEU A 275 11.79 -8.87 -4.82
N GLY A 276 12.52 -9.97 -4.66
CA GLY A 276 11.97 -11.27 -4.31
C GLY A 276 11.39 -11.33 -2.89
N ALA A 277 10.63 -12.41 -2.62
CA ALA A 277 9.94 -12.61 -1.33
C ALA A 277 10.87 -12.57 -0.12
N GLU A 278 12.11 -13.01 -0.27
CA GLU A 278 13.11 -13.08 0.80
C GLU A 278 13.41 -11.72 1.43
N TYR A 279 13.46 -10.66 0.61
CA TYR A 279 13.77 -9.30 1.05
C TYR A 279 12.54 -8.39 1.07
N SER A 280 11.74 -8.43 0.01
CA SER A 280 10.71 -7.42 -0.27
C SER A 280 9.28 -7.84 0.09
N SER A 281 9.03 -9.03 0.65
CA SER A 281 7.72 -9.34 1.23
C SER A 281 7.61 -8.83 2.68
N ALA A 282 6.38 -8.75 3.22
CA ALA A 282 6.17 -8.39 4.61
C ALA A 282 6.94 -9.31 5.58
N THR A 283 6.95 -10.61 5.33
CA THR A 283 7.75 -11.57 6.11
C THR A 283 9.24 -11.42 5.85
N GLY A 284 9.64 -11.15 4.60
CA GLY A 284 11.03 -10.92 4.21
C GLY A 284 11.61 -9.71 4.93
N ILE A 285 10.92 -8.57 4.89
CA ILE A 285 11.39 -7.36 5.57
C ILE A 285 11.46 -7.51 7.10
N GLN A 286 10.53 -8.26 7.72
CA GLN A 286 10.63 -8.56 9.15
C GLN A 286 11.93 -9.34 9.48
N LYS A 287 12.30 -10.32 8.65
CA LYS A 287 13.57 -11.04 8.80
C LYS A 287 14.78 -10.12 8.60
N VAL A 288 14.76 -9.25 7.58
CA VAL A 288 15.80 -8.24 7.34
C VAL A 288 15.98 -7.36 8.59
N MET A 289 14.89 -6.80 9.10
CA MET A 289 14.91 -5.93 10.29
C MET A 289 15.47 -6.65 11.53
N SER A 290 15.18 -7.94 11.71
CA SER A 290 15.68 -8.73 12.84
C SER A 290 17.20 -8.99 12.78
N GLN A 291 17.81 -8.90 11.60
CA GLN A 291 19.24 -9.13 11.39
C GLN A 291 20.09 -7.85 11.49
N ILE A 292 19.46 -6.70 11.40
CA ILE A 292 20.16 -5.40 11.54
C ILE A 292 20.28 -5.10 13.03
N LYS A 293 21.52 -5.04 13.56
CA LYS A 293 21.76 -4.62 14.93
C LYS A 293 21.29 -3.17 15.10
N PRO A 294 20.59 -2.81 16.19
CA PRO A 294 20.35 -1.43 16.53
C PRO A 294 21.70 -0.70 16.56
N GLN A 295 21.85 0.41 15.85
CA GLN A 295 23.01 1.26 16.04
C GLN A 295 22.96 1.74 17.49
N GLU A 296 23.97 1.34 18.29
CA GLU A 296 24.20 1.93 19.62
C GLU A 296 24.34 3.44 19.41
N GLN A 297 23.36 4.20 19.89
CA GLN A 297 23.57 5.62 20.07
C GLN A 297 24.79 5.73 20.99
N LYS A 298 25.93 6.18 20.47
CA LYS A 298 27.03 6.65 21.29
C LYS A 298 26.49 7.79 22.13
N GLY A 299 25.98 7.42 23.30
CA GLY A 299 25.61 8.37 24.33
C GLY A 299 26.89 9.19 24.61
N GLY A 300 26.82 10.48 24.28
CA GLY A 300 27.81 11.41 24.73
C GLY A 300 27.83 11.35 26.26
N THR A 301 28.89 10.83 26.82
CA THR A 301 29.19 10.95 28.23
C THR A 301 29.46 12.43 28.52
N GLY A 302 28.38 13.18 28.73
CA GLY A 302 28.46 14.50 29.34
C GLY A 302 28.62 14.34 30.85
N CYS A 303 29.84 14.15 31.33
CA CYS A 303 30.15 14.44 32.70
C CYS A 303 30.18 15.96 32.84
N GLY A 304 29.08 16.54 33.29
CA GLY A 304 29.07 17.87 33.84
C GLY A 304 29.52 17.81 35.31
N ALA A 305 30.61 18.45 35.64
CA ALA A 305 30.98 18.81 37.00
C ALA A 305 30.24 20.08 37.41
#